data_33b751d5da36f54a64144625510e9316
#
_entry.id   33b751d5da36f54a64144625510e9316
#
_cell.length_a   1.000
_cell.length_b   1.000
_cell.length_c   1.000
_cell.angle_alpha   90.00
_cell.angle_beta   90.00
_cell.angle_gamma   90.00
#
_symmetry.space_group_name_H-M   'P 1'
#
loop_
_entity.id
_entity.type
_entity.pdbx_description
1 polymer ?
#
loop_
_entity_poly.entity_id
_entity_poly.type
_entity_poly.pdbx_seq_one_letter_code
_entity_poly.pdbx_strand_id
1 'polypeptide(L)'
;MQDKELYQTIRGLDAPWEIADAEMDANDGEIRVLVEHPQGVKFDCPECSRFTLLFERFAIDVMQATQTVKGAMGILNLKWDATWNILERAVKRGKARKTNSPLPRIGIDEKAFLKGQSYVSMIYDLDNSTVEAISDGNDTDAAIACFSQLSKEQIDSVEAVAMDMSASYVKATKLVIPLAEGKIVHDRFHVMQLANKAVDKVRKRENRELIAEGDTTLVGSKYLWLRSFENQTEAQEARFNAIYDHELDTAKAWGYKEILRNLWLQKDEPTATKYFNDWYKRVIHSNLEPMKTLARTIKERLKNVVSYCKHGITNAVAEGMNSKIMSIKRRVGGFRNIENFKTAIFFYCGGLDLDPR
;
A
#
# COMPACT_ATOMS: atom_id res chain seq x y z
N MET A 1 -29.43 -39.18 6.57
CA MET A 1 -29.08 -37.96 7.33
C MET A 1 -30.16 -36.95 6.97
N GLN A 2 -30.93 -36.48 7.96
CA GLN A 2 -31.98 -35.48 7.68
C GLN A 2 -31.24 -34.21 7.25
N ASP A 3 -31.78 -33.50 6.27
CA ASP A 3 -31.12 -32.26 5.73
C ASP A 3 -30.79 -31.24 6.82
N LYS A 4 -31.58 -31.20 7.90
CA LYS A 4 -31.35 -30.34 9.07
C LYS A 4 -30.02 -30.62 9.80
N GLU A 5 -29.66 -31.89 10.00
CA GLU A 5 -28.39 -32.27 10.68
C GLU A 5 -27.18 -31.92 9.81
N LEU A 6 -27.32 -32.02 8.48
CA LEU A 6 -26.28 -31.61 7.54
C LEU A 6 -26.03 -30.10 7.62
N TYR A 7 -27.11 -29.31 7.59
CA TYR A 7 -26.98 -27.84 7.69
C TYR A 7 -26.45 -27.40 9.06
N GLN A 8 -26.83 -28.09 10.14
CA GLN A 8 -26.31 -27.80 11.48
C GLN A 8 -24.78 -28.02 11.55
N THR A 9 -24.31 -29.10 10.95
CA THR A 9 -22.88 -29.43 10.88
C THR A 9 -22.10 -28.44 9.97
N ILE A 10 -22.63 -28.15 8.78
CA ILE A 10 -21.98 -27.24 7.82
C ILE A 10 -21.90 -25.81 8.38
N ARG A 11 -22.91 -25.37 9.13
CA ARG A 11 -22.96 -24.03 9.74
C ARG A 11 -22.25 -23.96 11.09
N GLY A 12 -21.77 -25.09 11.64
CA GLY A 12 -21.14 -25.13 12.96
C GLY A 12 -22.08 -24.64 14.08
N LEU A 13 -23.37 -24.98 13.99
CA LEU A 13 -24.38 -24.63 14.98
C LEU A 13 -24.34 -25.64 16.12
N ASP A 14 -23.73 -25.24 17.23
CA ASP A 14 -23.74 -26.01 18.47
C ASP A 14 -24.97 -25.66 19.33
N ALA A 15 -25.35 -26.59 20.23
CA ALA A 15 -26.41 -26.31 21.20
C ALA A 15 -26.16 -24.94 21.91
N PRO A 16 -27.20 -24.15 22.16
CA PRO A 16 -28.64 -24.48 22.12
C PRO A 16 -29.35 -24.14 20.81
N TRP A 17 -28.62 -23.90 19.72
CA TRP A 17 -29.19 -23.56 18.43
C TRP A 17 -29.63 -24.83 17.68
N GLU A 18 -30.85 -24.82 17.14
CA GLU A 18 -31.39 -25.89 16.34
C GLU A 18 -31.94 -25.37 15.02
N ILE A 19 -31.82 -26.13 13.96
CA ILE A 19 -32.46 -25.79 12.67
C ILE A 19 -33.93 -26.22 12.72
N ALA A 20 -34.78 -25.23 12.80
CA ALA A 20 -36.24 -25.45 12.81
C ALA A 20 -36.72 -25.83 11.41
N ASP A 21 -36.20 -25.16 10.36
CA ASP A 21 -36.56 -25.42 8.99
C ASP A 21 -35.49 -25.03 8.00
N ALA A 22 -35.46 -25.68 6.82
CA ALA A 22 -34.53 -25.37 5.73
C ALA A 22 -35.28 -25.55 4.39
N GLU A 23 -35.52 -24.46 3.69
CA GLU A 23 -36.16 -24.42 2.39
C GLU A 23 -35.18 -24.00 1.30
N MET A 24 -35.23 -24.71 0.17
CA MET A 24 -34.49 -24.34 -1.02
C MET A 24 -35.38 -23.58 -1.99
N ASP A 25 -35.06 -22.33 -2.27
CA ASP A 25 -35.69 -21.59 -3.36
C ASP A 25 -35.01 -21.95 -4.67
N ALA A 26 -35.65 -22.79 -5.46
CA ALA A 26 -35.09 -23.30 -6.72
C ALA A 26 -34.98 -22.22 -7.82
N ASN A 27 -35.70 -21.09 -7.69
CA ASN A 27 -35.67 -20.01 -8.67
C ASN A 27 -34.50 -19.07 -8.45
N ASP A 28 -34.14 -18.82 -7.21
CA ASP A 28 -33.05 -17.90 -6.84
C ASP A 28 -31.75 -18.63 -6.48
N GLY A 29 -31.78 -19.98 -6.38
CA GLY A 29 -30.62 -20.77 -5.97
C GLY A 29 -30.21 -20.54 -4.51
N GLU A 30 -31.12 -20.03 -3.69
CA GLU A 30 -30.89 -19.72 -2.28
C GLU A 30 -31.44 -20.81 -1.37
N ILE A 31 -30.76 -21.09 -0.27
CA ILE A 31 -31.23 -21.95 0.81
C ILE A 31 -31.57 -21.08 2.01
N ARG A 32 -32.83 -21.03 2.41
CA ARG A 32 -33.30 -20.36 3.61
C ARG A 32 -33.30 -21.32 4.77
N VAL A 33 -32.51 -21.04 5.79
CA VAL A 33 -32.43 -21.87 7.00
C VAL A 33 -33.00 -21.09 8.17
N LEU A 34 -34.08 -21.61 8.75
CA LEU A 34 -34.68 -21.07 9.97
C LEU A 34 -33.99 -21.69 11.17
N VAL A 35 -33.35 -20.85 11.99
CA VAL A 35 -32.64 -21.28 13.20
C VAL A 35 -33.43 -20.81 14.41
N GLU A 36 -33.72 -21.72 15.32
CA GLU A 36 -34.45 -21.47 16.55
C GLU A 36 -33.63 -21.90 17.78
N HIS A 37 -34.02 -21.45 18.94
CA HIS A 37 -33.49 -21.89 20.22
C HIS A 37 -34.64 -22.06 21.24
N PRO A 38 -34.50 -22.92 22.25
CA PRO A 38 -35.52 -23.09 23.30
C PRO A 38 -35.78 -21.76 24.02
N GLN A 39 -37.06 -21.51 24.32
CA GLN A 39 -37.44 -20.30 25.06
C GLN A 39 -36.78 -20.25 26.44
N GLY A 40 -36.22 -19.09 26.79
CA GLY A 40 -35.57 -18.86 28.10
C GLY A 40 -34.07 -19.10 28.14
N VAL A 41 -33.48 -19.58 27.05
CA VAL A 41 -32.01 -19.70 26.96
C VAL A 41 -31.38 -18.31 26.92
N LYS A 42 -30.48 -18.03 27.87
CA LYS A 42 -29.63 -16.82 27.86
C LYS A 42 -28.34 -17.12 27.16
N PHE A 43 -28.06 -16.31 26.15
CA PHE A 43 -26.79 -16.35 25.42
C PHE A 43 -25.90 -15.27 26.00
N ASP A 44 -24.94 -15.71 26.80
CA ASP A 44 -23.89 -14.81 27.26
C ASP A 44 -22.73 -14.85 26.27
N CYS A 45 -22.43 -13.70 25.67
CA CYS A 45 -21.14 -13.55 24.99
C CYS A 45 -20.06 -13.60 26.09
N PRO A 46 -19.10 -14.54 26.04
CA PRO A 46 -18.05 -14.66 27.07
C PRO A 46 -17.18 -13.41 27.20
N GLU A 47 -17.19 -12.53 26.19
CA GLU A 47 -16.37 -11.31 26.20
C GLU A 47 -17.16 -10.02 26.51
N CYS A 48 -18.46 -9.92 26.21
CA CYS A 48 -19.17 -8.65 26.36
C CYS A 48 -20.64 -8.75 26.81
N SER A 49 -21.20 -9.94 27.00
CA SER A 49 -22.62 -10.21 27.39
C SER A 49 -23.69 -9.56 26.49
N ARG A 50 -23.34 -9.06 25.29
CA ARG A 50 -24.26 -8.27 24.44
C ARG A 50 -24.63 -8.93 23.13
N PHE A 51 -23.74 -9.74 22.54
CA PHE A 51 -23.95 -10.38 21.24
C PHE A 51 -23.49 -11.84 21.30
N THR A 52 -24.15 -12.70 20.53
CA THR A 52 -23.67 -14.08 20.33
C THR A 52 -22.43 -14.11 19.45
N LEU A 53 -21.60 -15.15 19.58
CA LEU A 53 -20.43 -15.32 18.71
C LEU A 53 -20.82 -15.39 17.22
N LEU A 54 -21.96 -16.05 16.92
CA LEU A 54 -22.49 -16.14 15.55
C LEU A 54 -22.83 -14.76 15.00
N PHE A 55 -23.50 -13.92 15.79
CA PHE A 55 -23.82 -12.55 15.37
C PHE A 55 -22.56 -11.70 15.22
N GLU A 56 -21.58 -11.84 16.10
CA GLU A 56 -20.32 -11.12 16.00
C GLU A 56 -19.57 -11.51 14.72
N ARG A 57 -19.53 -12.80 14.37
CA ARG A 57 -18.98 -13.29 13.11
C ARG A 57 -19.67 -12.66 11.90
N PHE A 58 -21.01 -12.75 11.88
CA PHE A 58 -21.80 -12.12 10.81
C PHE A 58 -21.54 -10.62 10.70
N ALA A 59 -21.43 -9.91 11.83
CA ALA A 59 -21.13 -8.48 11.83
C ALA A 59 -19.74 -8.18 11.27
N ILE A 60 -18.74 -9.02 11.53
CA ILE A 60 -17.40 -8.93 10.95
C ILE A 60 -17.46 -9.09 9.44
N ASP A 61 -18.16 -10.11 8.94
CA ASP A 61 -18.33 -10.38 7.50
C ASP A 61 -19.00 -9.18 6.79
N VAL A 62 -20.07 -8.64 7.39
CA VAL A 62 -20.77 -7.45 6.88
C VAL A 62 -19.84 -6.23 6.86
N MET A 63 -19.03 -6.00 7.91
CA MET A 63 -18.06 -4.90 7.93
C MET A 63 -16.98 -5.07 6.85
N GLN A 64 -16.49 -6.28 6.64
CA GLN A 64 -15.51 -6.56 5.58
C GLN A 64 -16.10 -6.36 4.18
N ALA A 65 -17.33 -6.83 3.94
CA ALA A 65 -18.02 -6.67 2.67
C ALA A 65 -18.32 -5.19 2.34
N THR A 66 -18.84 -4.43 3.32
CA THR A 66 -19.16 -3.01 3.14
C THR A 66 -17.92 -2.10 3.15
N GLN A 67 -16.80 -2.59 3.67
CA GLN A 67 -15.54 -1.85 3.88
C GLN A 67 -15.70 -0.54 4.67
N THR A 68 -16.79 -0.40 5.43
CA THR A 68 -17.05 0.75 6.33
C THR A 68 -17.92 0.34 7.50
N VAL A 69 -17.58 0.87 8.69
CA VAL A 69 -18.44 0.71 9.88
C VAL A 69 -19.83 1.30 9.64
N LYS A 70 -19.91 2.49 9.01
CA LYS A 70 -21.19 3.16 8.73
C LYS A 70 -22.09 2.35 7.79
N GLY A 71 -21.52 1.73 6.76
CA GLY A 71 -22.27 0.84 5.85
C GLY A 71 -22.81 -0.38 6.58
N ALA A 72 -21.97 -1.00 7.42
CA ALA A 72 -22.38 -2.14 8.22
C ALA A 72 -23.49 -1.81 9.23
N MET A 73 -23.44 -0.65 9.88
CA MET A 73 -24.47 -0.21 10.83
C MET A 73 -25.90 -0.26 10.25
N GLY A 74 -26.07 0.18 8.99
CA GLY A 74 -27.38 0.16 8.32
C GLY A 74 -27.90 -1.25 8.10
N ILE A 75 -27.04 -2.20 7.76
CA ILE A 75 -27.41 -3.61 7.52
C ILE A 75 -27.66 -4.33 8.85
N LEU A 76 -26.77 -4.09 9.85
CA LEU A 76 -26.81 -4.75 11.14
C LEU A 76 -27.85 -4.14 12.11
N ASN A 77 -28.39 -2.97 11.78
CA ASN A 77 -29.26 -2.18 12.67
C ASN A 77 -28.59 -1.91 14.04
N LEU A 78 -27.31 -1.61 14.03
CA LEU A 78 -26.52 -1.32 15.21
C LEU A 78 -26.12 0.16 15.27
N LYS A 79 -25.89 0.67 16.50
CA LYS A 79 -25.26 1.98 16.72
C LYS A 79 -23.75 1.90 16.49
N TRP A 80 -23.12 3.05 16.27
CA TRP A 80 -21.68 3.17 16.00
C TRP A 80 -20.85 2.46 17.06
N ASP A 81 -21.07 2.76 18.35
CA ASP A 81 -20.23 2.21 19.42
C ASP A 81 -20.30 0.68 19.50
N ALA A 82 -21.50 0.11 19.29
CA ALA A 82 -21.67 -1.35 19.28
C ALA A 82 -20.88 -2.01 18.12
N THR A 83 -21.02 -1.43 16.91
CA THR A 83 -20.32 -1.93 15.72
C THR A 83 -18.82 -1.75 15.85
N TRP A 84 -18.37 -0.60 16.38
CA TRP A 84 -16.96 -0.31 16.60
C TRP A 84 -16.32 -1.26 17.63
N ASN A 85 -17.02 -1.53 18.74
CA ASN A 85 -16.55 -2.45 19.77
C ASN A 85 -16.37 -3.88 19.24
N ILE A 86 -17.24 -4.35 18.32
CA ILE A 86 -17.04 -5.63 17.63
C ILE A 86 -15.73 -5.60 16.83
N LEU A 87 -15.50 -4.53 16.06
CA LEU A 87 -14.28 -4.36 15.27
C LEU A 87 -13.01 -4.36 16.14
N GLU A 88 -13.02 -3.62 17.25
CA GLU A 88 -11.87 -3.57 18.17
C GLU A 88 -11.57 -4.93 18.79
N ARG A 89 -12.58 -5.66 19.26
CA ARG A 89 -12.39 -7.01 19.81
C ARG A 89 -11.86 -7.97 18.74
N ALA A 90 -12.42 -7.91 17.53
CA ALA A 90 -11.95 -8.73 16.42
C ALA A 90 -10.47 -8.47 16.11
N VAL A 91 -10.03 -7.21 16.04
CA VAL A 91 -8.62 -6.86 15.82
C VAL A 91 -7.73 -7.32 16.97
N LYS A 92 -8.15 -7.10 18.22
CA LYS A 92 -7.40 -7.56 19.42
C LYS A 92 -7.20 -9.08 19.39
N ARG A 93 -8.25 -9.82 19.09
CA ARG A 93 -8.26 -11.28 18.96
C ARG A 93 -7.36 -11.73 17.81
N GLY A 94 -7.52 -11.14 16.62
CA GLY A 94 -6.72 -11.47 15.46
C GLY A 94 -5.24 -11.19 15.65
N LYS A 95 -4.88 -10.09 16.32
CA LYS A 95 -3.47 -9.81 16.69
C LYS A 95 -2.91 -10.87 17.67
N ALA A 96 -3.69 -11.28 18.65
CA ALA A 96 -3.26 -12.31 19.62
C ALA A 96 -3.06 -13.69 18.97
N ARG A 97 -3.73 -13.97 17.85
CA ARG A 97 -3.63 -15.24 17.10
C ARG A 97 -2.61 -15.20 15.97
N LYS A 98 -2.16 -13.99 15.60
CA LYS A 98 -1.24 -13.84 14.47
C LYS A 98 0.06 -14.58 14.76
N THR A 99 0.42 -15.49 13.88
CA THR A 99 1.68 -16.25 13.97
C THR A 99 2.84 -15.37 13.46
N ASN A 100 4.02 -15.58 14.06
CA ASN A 100 5.25 -14.90 13.64
C ASN A 100 5.86 -15.60 12.41
N SER A 101 5.10 -15.68 11.31
CA SER A 101 5.60 -16.23 10.04
C SER A 101 6.78 -15.40 9.52
N PRO A 102 7.76 -16.02 8.83
CA PRO A 102 8.85 -15.30 8.20
C PRO A 102 8.36 -14.19 7.27
N LEU A 103 9.09 -13.08 7.24
CA LEU A 103 8.81 -11.90 6.40
C LEU A 103 10.00 -11.61 5.46
N PRO A 104 10.23 -12.43 4.43
CA PRO A 104 11.41 -12.28 3.58
C PRO A 104 11.42 -10.97 2.80
N ARG A 105 10.27 -10.49 2.38
CA ARG A 105 10.13 -9.26 1.57
C ARG A 105 9.16 -8.30 2.23
N ILE A 106 9.68 -7.21 2.75
CA ILE A 106 8.88 -6.19 3.40
C ILE A 106 8.97 -4.85 2.68
N GLY A 107 7.92 -4.05 2.83
CA GLY A 107 7.89 -2.64 2.44
C GLY A 107 7.76 -1.75 3.67
N ILE A 108 8.36 -0.57 3.64
CA ILE A 108 8.10 0.47 4.64
C ILE A 108 7.72 1.76 3.92
N ASP A 109 6.64 2.38 4.38
CA ASP A 109 6.12 3.62 3.80
C ASP A 109 5.31 4.40 4.85
N GLU A 110 5.07 5.70 4.59
CA GLU A 110 4.24 6.51 5.45
C GLU A 110 2.89 6.86 4.84
N LYS A 111 1.94 7.17 5.72
CA LYS A 111 0.64 7.73 5.33
C LYS A 111 0.20 8.86 6.21
N ALA A 112 -0.26 9.95 5.59
CA ALA A 112 -0.81 11.08 6.34
C ALA A 112 -2.14 10.69 7.00
N PHE A 113 -2.16 10.78 8.33
CA PHE A 113 -3.39 10.75 9.12
C PHE A 113 -4.11 12.10 9.02
N LEU A 114 -3.40 13.21 9.28
CA LEU A 114 -3.86 14.56 8.97
C LEU A 114 -2.85 15.20 8.02
N LYS A 115 -3.34 15.72 6.88
CA LYS A 115 -2.48 16.26 5.83
C LYS A 115 -1.54 17.35 6.38
N GLY A 116 -0.23 17.09 6.29
CA GLY A 116 0.80 18.03 6.70
C GLY A 116 1.02 18.16 8.23
N GLN A 117 0.28 17.39 9.07
CA GLN A 117 0.34 17.52 10.53
C GLN A 117 0.72 16.22 11.24
N SER A 118 0.16 15.08 10.83
CA SER A 118 0.49 13.80 11.43
C SER A 118 0.52 12.68 10.41
N TYR A 119 1.43 11.75 10.64
CA TYR A 119 1.70 10.61 9.77
C TYR A 119 1.71 9.33 10.60
N VAL A 120 1.53 8.20 9.95
CA VAL A 120 1.83 6.88 10.46
C VAL A 120 2.82 6.20 9.52
N SER A 121 3.85 5.58 10.09
CA SER A 121 4.74 4.67 9.38
C SER A 121 4.19 3.25 9.45
N MET A 122 4.33 2.48 8.39
CA MET A 122 3.79 1.13 8.30
C MET A 122 4.80 0.18 7.68
N ILE A 123 4.87 -1.04 8.21
CA ILE A 123 5.57 -2.16 7.58
C ILE A 123 4.53 -3.07 6.93
N TYR A 124 4.81 -3.44 5.70
CA TYR A 124 3.98 -4.33 4.86
C TYR A 124 4.72 -5.63 4.59
N ASP A 125 4.02 -6.74 4.67
CA ASP A 125 4.41 -7.97 4.02
C ASP A 125 4.07 -7.84 2.51
N LEU A 126 5.09 -7.85 1.67
CA LEU A 126 4.91 -7.69 0.22
C LEU A 126 4.44 -8.97 -0.46
N ASP A 127 4.62 -10.12 0.19
CA ASP A 127 4.22 -11.42 -0.34
C ASP A 127 2.75 -11.71 -0.10
N ASN A 128 2.26 -11.39 1.11
CA ASN A 128 0.87 -11.63 1.50
C ASN A 128 -0.03 -10.39 1.36
N SER A 129 0.54 -9.23 1.01
CA SER A 129 -0.18 -7.96 0.89
C SER A 129 -0.91 -7.58 2.18
N THR A 130 -0.20 -7.63 3.32
CA THR A 130 -0.74 -7.31 4.64
C THR A 130 0.06 -6.23 5.36
N VAL A 131 -0.59 -5.53 6.29
CA VAL A 131 0.06 -4.60 7.21
C VAL A 131 0.51 -5.37 8.44
N GLU A 132 1.82 -5.32 8.74
CA GLU A 132 2.42 -6.05 9.85
C GLU A 132 2.62 -5.17 11.09
N ALA A 133 3.01 -3.93 10.89
CA ALA A 133 3.28 -2.99 11.98
C ALA A 133 2.87 -1.57 11.61
N ILE A 134 2.46 -0.78 12.62
CA ILE A 134 2.10 0.64 12.45
C ILE A 134 2.63 1.41 13.66
N SER A 135 3.27 2.56 13.41
CA SER A 135 3.64 3.52 14.44
C SER A 135 3.29 4.95 14.05
N ASP A 136 3.25 5.84 15.03
CA ASP A 136 3.04 7.27 14.79
C ASP A 136 4.31 7.94 14.31
N GLY A 137 4.16 8.90 13.39
CA GLY A 137 5.27 9.65 12.81
C GLY A 137 5.78 9.10 11.48
N ASN A 138 6.82 9.76 10.94
CA ASN A 138 7.49 9.38 9.68
C ASN A 138 9.00 9.64 9.76
N ASP A 139 9.53 9.68 10.97
CA ASP A 139 10.95 9.84 11.25
C ASP A 139 11.65 8.50 11.53
N THR A 140 12.91 8.56 11.94
CA THR A 140 13.71 7.38 12.25
C THR A 140 13.13 6.60 13.45
N ASP A 141 12.67 7.30 14.48
CA ASP A 141 12.15 6.68 15.70
C ASP A 141 10.81 5.98 15.44
N ALA A 142 9.95 6.59 14.61
CA ALA A 142 8.72 5.97 14.14
C ALA A 142 8.99 4.66 13.36
N ALA A 143 9.98 4.66 12.48
CA ALA A 143 10.37 3.46 11.75
C ALA A 143 10.94 2.37 12.67
N ILE A 144 11.78 2.74 13.64
CA ILE A 144 12.29 1.80 14.67
C ILE A 144 11.14 1.23 15.49
N ALA A 145 10.15 2.07 15.88
CA ALA A 145 8.97 1.62 16.60
C ALA A 145 8.10 0.64 15.77
N CYS A 146 8.04 0.78 14.45
CA CYS A 146 7.44 -0.23 13.58
C CYS A 146 8.22 -1.56 13.63
N PHE A 147 9.53 -1.52 13.40
CA PHE A 147 10.36 -2.72 13.45
C PHE A 147 10.31 -3.44 14.80
N SER A 148 10.21 -2.69 15.91
CA SER A 148 10.12 -3.26 17.26
C SER A 148 8.84 -4.06 17.53
N GLN A 149 7.82 -3.96 16.67
CA GLN A 149 6.61 -4.77 16.74
C GLN A 149 6.79 -6.14 16.09
N LEU A 150 7.85 -6.35 15.32
CA LEU A 150 8.16 -7.61 14.69
C LEU A 150 8.97 -8.50 15.64
N SER A 151 8.80 -9.82 15.56
CA SER A 151 9.61 -10.74 16.34
C SER A 151 11.04 -10.80 15.80
N LYS A 152 11.96 -11.31 16.63
CA LYS A 152 13.35 -11.51 16.22
C LYS A 152 13.45 -12.43 14.99
N GLU A 153 12.66 -13.50 14.97
CA GLU A 153 12.61 -14.46 13.87
C GLU A 153 12.15 -13.80 12.58
N GLN A 154 11.16 -12.88 12.67
CA GLN A 154 10.72 -12.09 11.52
C GLN A 154 11.82 -11.16 11.03
N ILE A 155 12.48 -10.42 11.92
CA ILE A 155 13.60 -9.53 11.60
C ILE A 155 14.75 -10.29 10.94
N ASP A 156 15.11 -11.46 11.48
CA ASP A 156 16.21 -12.29 10.95
C ASP A 156 15.86 -12.89 9.58
N SER A 157 14.57 -13.11 9.30
CA SER A 157 14.08 -13.65 8.00
C SER A 157 14.05 -12.62 6.88
N VAL A 158 14.21 -11.31 7.16
CA VAL A 158 14.13 -10.27 6.14
C VAL A 158 15.29 -10.40 5.14
N GLU A 159 14.96 -10.57 3.88
CA GLU A 159 15.90 -10.64 2.75
C GLU A 159 15.95 -9.33 1.94
N ALA A 160 14.81 -8.60 1.87
CA ALA A 160 14.73 -7.35 1.15
C ALA A 160 13.70 -6.39 1.77
N VAL A 161 14.02 -5.09 1.76
CA VAL A 161 13.19 -4.00 2.29
C VAL A 161 12.97 -2.96 1.19
N ALA A 162 11.75 -2.90 0.64
CA ALA A 162 11.37 -1.87 -0.32
C ALA A 162 10.98 -0.57 0.42
N MET A 163 11.49 0.56 -0.05
CA MET A 163 11.17 1.88 0.51
C MET A 163 11.41 2.99 -0.51
N ASP A 164 10.88 4.17 -0.19
CA ASP A 164 11.30 5.39 -0.88
C ASP A 164 12.76 5.77 -0.53
N MET A 165 13.24 6.90 -1.03
CA MET A 165 14.60 7.38 -0.72
C MET A 165 14.67 8.17 0.60
N SER A 166 13.80 7.89 1.58
CA SER A 166 13.80 8.51 2.90
C SER A 166 15.08 8.18 3.68
N ALA A 167 15.80 9.20 4.10
CA ALA A 167 16.99 9.03 4.93
C ALA A 167 16.65 8.43 6.31
N SER A 168 15.46 8.75 6.83
CA SER A 168 14.95 8.24 8.11
C SER A 168 14.75 6.73 8.07
N TYR A 169 14.09 6.24 7.02
CA TYR A 169 13.82 4.81 6.87
C TYR A 169 15.07 4.01 6.56
N VAL A 170 15.97 4.54 5.72
CA VAL A 170 17.29 3.93 5.49
C VAL A 170 18.08 3.80 6.79
N LYS A 171 18.10 4.86 7.62
CA LYS A 171 18.80 4.85 8.91
C LYS A 171 18.19 3.82 9.87
N ALA A 172 16.88 3.81 10.04
CA ALA A 172 16.18 2.86 10.90
C ALA A 172 16.42 1.41 10.46
N THR A 173 16.31 1.13 9.15
CA THR A 173 16.56 -0.21 8.60
C THR A 173 17.98 -0.67 8.87
N LYS A 174 18.98 0.20 8.71
CA LYS A 174 20.39 -0.12 9.01
C LYS A 174 20.66 -0.39 10.49
N LEU A 175 19.86 0.20 11.39
CA LEU A 175 20.00 -0.03 12.83
C LEU A 175 19.37 -1.34 13.29
N VAL A 176 18.31 -1.80 12.61
CA VAL A 176 17.50 -2.93 13.08
C VAL A 176 17.71 -4.21 12.27
N ILE A 177 17.80 -4.11 10.93
CA ILE A 177 17.88 -5.28 10.07
C ILE A 177 19.34 -5.75 9.91
N PRO A 178 19.64 -7.02 10.18
CA PRO A 178 21.00 -7.57 9.97
C PRO A 178 21.41 -7.47 8.49
N LEU A 179 22.62 -7.01 8.23
CA LEU A 179 23.19 -6.86 6.87
C LEU A 179 22.33 -5.99 5.95
N ALA A 180 21.67 -4.97 6.50
CA ALA A 180 20.70 -4.12 5.81
C ALA A 180 21.21 -3.50 4.51
N GLU A 181 22.51 -3.18 4.40
CA GLU A 181 23.08 -2.54 3.20
C GLU A 181 22.92 -3.33 1.90
N GLY A 182 22.77 -4.65 1.99
CA GLY A 182 22.50 -5.51 0.83
C GLY A 182 21.02 -5.82 0.62
N LYS A 183 20.14 -5.34 1.53
CA LYS A 183 18.71 -5.68 1.55
C LYS A 183 17.81 -4.48 1.22
N ILE A 184 18.30 -3.24 1.31
CA ILE A 184 17.50 -2.04 1.01
C ILE A 184 17.32 -1.89 -0.50
N VAL A 185 16.07 -1.73 -0.93
CA VAL A 185 15.68 -1.52 -2.34
C VAL A 185 14.91 -0.21 -2.44
N HIS A 186 15.48 0.78 -3.13
CA HIS A 186 14.74 2.00 -3.44
C HIS A 186 13.77 1.77 -4.59
N ASP A 187 12.52 2.16 -4.37
CA ASP A 187 11.47 1.97 -5.35
C ASP A 187 11.73 2.80 -6.61
N ARG A 188 11.69 2.10 -7.75
CA ARG A 188 11.85 2.70 -9.08
C ARG A 188 10.82 3.81 -9.36
N PHE A 189 9.61 3.69 -8.82
CA PHE A 189 8.55 4.69 -9.02
C PHE A 189 8.96 6.05 -8.44
N HIS A 190 9.51 6.07 -7.22
CA HIS A 190 9.99 7.30 -6.58
C HIS A 190 11.18 7.90 -7.32
N VAL A 191 12.11 7.08 -7.83
CA VAL A 191 13.20 7.56 -8.69
C VAL A 191 12.64 8.20 -9.96
N MET A 192 11.67 7.56 -10.62
CA MET A 192 11.04 8.11 -11.83
C MET A 192 10.19 9.34 -11.55
N GLN A 193 9.59 9.48 -10.36
CA GLN A 193 8.96 10.73 -9.96
C GLN A 193 9.96 11.89 -9.87
N LEU A 194 11.16 11.65 -9.34
CA LEU A 194 12.22 12.67 -9.33
C LEU A 194 12.66 13.01 -10.75
N ALA A 195 12.79 12.03 -11.64
CA ALA A 195 13.10 12.25 -13.04
C ALA A 195 12.04 13.10 -13.72
N ASN A 196 10.76 12.80 -13.51
CA ASN A 196 9.64 13.60 -14.01
C ASN A 196 9.68 15.05 -13.48
N LYS A 197 9.98 15.24 -12.18
CA LYS A 197 10.15 16.58 -11.60
C LYS A 197 11.31 17.34 -12.24
N ALA A 198 12.42 16.67 -12.56
CA ALA A 198 13.57 17.28 -13.23
C ALA A 198 13.22 17.70 -14.66
N VAL A 199 12.57 16.85 -15.44
CA VAL A 199 12.07 17.16 -16.79
C VAL A 199 11.09 18.35 -16.76
N ASP A 200 10.12 18.35 -15.83
CA ASP A 200 9.14 19.48 -15.74
C ASP A 200 9.81 20.80 -15.33
N LYS A 201 10.89 20.77 -14.55
CA LYS A 201 11.68 21.98 -14.24
C LYS A 201 12.37 22.53 -15.47
N VAL A 202 12.98 21.67 -16.30
CA VAL A 202 13.58 22.08 -17.60
C VAL A 202 12.51 22.67 -18.50
N ARG A 203 11.41 21.94 -18.70
CA ARG A 203 10.29 22.38 -19.52
C ARG A 203 9.72 23.74 -19.09
N LYS A 204 9.55 23.96 -17.77
CA LYS A 204 9.02 25.24 -17.26
C LYS A 204 9.96 26.41 -17.49
N ARG A 205 11.27 26.18 -17.44
CA ARG A 205 12.26 27.19 -17.76
C ARG A 205 12.17 27.54 -19.24
N GLU A 206 12.32 26.55 -20.11
CA GLU A 206 12.35 26.70 -21.55
C GLU A 206 11.02 27.27 -22.09
N ASN A 207 9.86 26.81 -21.60
CA ASN A 207 8.56 27.36 -21.97
C ASN A 207 8.42 28.86 -21.67
N ARG A 208 9.07 29.34 -20.59
CA ARG A 208 9.07 30.80 -20.28
C ARG A 208 9.96 31.58 -21.26
N GLU A 209 11.09 31.02 -21.64
CA GLU A 209 12.02 31.61 -22.61
C GLU A 209 11.35 31.69 -23.99
N LEU A 210 10.73 30.60 -24.47
CA LEU A 210 10.01 30.53 -25.73
C LEU A 210 8.82 31.50 -25.78
N ILE A 211 8.01 31.59 -24.70
CA ILE A 211 6.89 32.54 -24.64
C ILE A 211 7.37 33.99 -24.78
N ALA A 212 8.52 34.34 -24.16
CA ALA A 212 9.10 35.67 -24.30
C ALA A 212 9.53 35.99 -25.72
N GLU A 213 9.83 34.98 -26.53
CA GLU A 213 10.15 35.08 -27.96
C GLU A 213 8.92 34.94 -28.88
N GLY A 214 7.72 34.78 -28.29
CA GLY A 214 6.46 34.62 -29.01
C GLY A 214 6.15 33.18 -29.46
N ASP A 215 6.95 32.20 -29.02
CA ASP A 215 6.75 30.78 -29.31
C ASP A 215 5.92 30.10 -28.22
N THR A 216 4.84 29.44 -28.64
CA THR A 216 3.90 28.73 -27.75
C THR A 216 4.03 27.20 -27.83
N THR A 217 5.07 26.68 -28.45
CA THR A 217 5.29 25.23 -28.71
C THR A 217 5.14 24.36 -27.48
N LEU A 218 5.68 24.78 -26.32
CA LEU A 218 5.61 24.02 -25.06
C LEU A 218 4.35 24.29 -24.23
N VAL A 219 3.46 25.20 -24.65
CA VAL A 219 2.23 25.49 -23.88
C VAL A 219 1.31 24.27 -23.89
N GLY A 220 0.87 23.87 -22.67
CA GLY A 220 -0.01 22.71 -22.49
C GLY A 220 0.63 21.34 -22.78
N SER A 221 1.96 21.28 -22.99
CA SER A 221 2.69 20.04 -23.33
C SER A 221 3.12 19.18 -22.15
N LYS A 222 2.88 19.61 -20.88
CA LYS A 222 3.40 18.96 -19.66
C LYS A 222 3.28 17.44 -19.67
N TYR A 223 2.10 16.91 -19.93
CA TYR A 223 1.85 15.47 -19.83
C TYR A 223 2.42 14.66 -20.99
N LEU A 224 2.80 15.28 -22.10
CA LEU A 224 3.52 14.62 -23.19
C LEU A 224 4.94 14.20 -22.74
N TRP A 225 5.58 15.02 -21.92
CA TRP A 225 6.94 14.79 -21.41
C TRP A 225 7.01 13.94 -20.16
N LEU A 226 5.93 13.94 -19.33
CA LEU A 226 5.91 13.21 -18.06
C LEU A 226 5.44 11.77 -18.21
N ARG A 227 4.56 11.47 -19.17
CA ARG A 227 4.15 10.09 -19.47
C ARG A 227 5.29 9.35 -20.18
N SER A 228 5.32 8.02 -20.01
CA SER A 228 6.15 7.18 -20.86
C SER A 228 5.57 7.15 -22.28
N PHE A 229 6.44 7.02 -23.26
CA PHE A 229 6.05 6.97 -24.66
C PHE A 229 4.99 5.88 -24.93
N GLU A 230 5.19 4.70 -24.37
CA GLU A 230 4.28 3.53 -24.48
C GLU A 230 2.85 3.77 -23.94
N ASN A 231 2.66 4.78 -23.10
CA ASN A 231 1.37 5.11 -22.48
C ASN A 231 0.72 6.38 -23.08
N GLN A 232 1.21 6.85 -24.21
CA GLN A 232 0.61 7.96 -24.94
C GLN A 232 -0.53 7.45 -25.84
N THR A 233 -1.57 8.26 -26.00
CA THR A 233 -2.60 8.02 -27.01
C THR A 233 -2.07 8.44 -28.38
N GLU A 234 -2.64 7.95 -29.48
CA GLU A 234 -2.24 8.33 -30.84
C GLU A 234 -2.20 9.85 -31.05
N ALA A 235 -3.19 10.59 -30.55
CA ALA A 235 -3.22 12.04 -30.63
C ALA A 235 -2.09 12.71 -29.81
N GLN A 236 -1.71 12.10 -28.67
CA GLN A 236 -0.59 12.58 -27.87
C GLN A 236 0.75 12.28 -28.53
N GLU A 237 0.88 11.11 -29.13
CA GLU A 237 2.06 10.70 -29.88
C GLU A 237 2.29 11.62 -31.11
N ALA A 238 1.25 11.90 -31.91
CA ALA A 238 1.35 12.82 -33.04
C ALA A 238 1.79 14.21 -32.58
N ARG A 239 1.19 14.72 -31.49
CA ARG A 239 1.60 16.02 -30.91
C ARG A 239 3.02 15.98 -30.34
N PHE A 240 3.41 14.89 -29.68
CA PHE A 240 4.75 14.70 -29.16
C PHE A 240 5.78 14.72 -30.27
N ASN A 241 5.56 13.97 -31.35
CA ASN A 241 6.45 13.92 -32.50
C ASN A 241 6.62 15.29 -33.17
N ALA A 242 5.52 16.06 -33.30
CA ALA A 242 5.58 17.42 -33.85
C ALA A 242 6.44 18.38 -32.99
N ILE A 243 6.44 18.22 -31.67
CA ILE A 243 7.25 19.03 -30.72
C ILE A 243 8.68 18.48 -30.62
N TYR A 244 8.84 17.14 -30.66
CA TYR A 244 10.14 16.47 -30.45
C TYR A 244 11.13 16.77 -31.59
N ASP A 245 10.65 17.12 -32.78
CA ASP A 245 11.49 17.52 -33.93
C ASP A 245 12.25 18.83 -33.67
N HIS A 246 11.91 19.59 -32.63
CA HIS A 246 12.65 20.77 -32.20
C HIS A 246 13.81 20.39 -31.25
N GLU A 247 14.96 21.05 -31.40
CA GLU A 247 16.16 20.83 -30.53
C GLU A 247 15.98 21.37 -29.12
N LEU A 248 14.83 21.13 -28.51
CA LEU A 248 14.48 21.62 -27.18
C LEU A 248 15.29 20.94 -26.06
N ASP A 249 15.69 21.72 -25.05
CA ASP A 249 16.27 21.23 -23.82
C ASP A 249 15.31 20.25 -23.10
N THR A 250 13.99 20.48 -23.20
CA THR A 250 12.93 19.60 -22.70
C THR A 250 12.98 18.22 -23.37
N ALA A 251 13.19 18.16 -24.68
CA ALA A 251 13.32 16.89 -25.42
C ALA A 251 14.58 16.13 -24.99
N LYS A 252 15.70 16.84 -24.81
CA LYS A 252 16.96 16.25 -24.30
C LYS A 252 16.78 15.69 -22.88
N ALA A 253 16.11 16.45 -22.00
CA ALA A 253 15.82 16.01 -20.64
C ALA A 253 14.92 14.77 -20.60
N TRP A 254 13.90 14.74 -21.45
CA TRP A 254 13.01 13.59 -21.62
C TRP A 254 13.79 12.37 -22.12
N GLY A 255 14.67 12.52 -23.10
CA GLY A 255 15.51 11.45 -23.60
C GLY A 255 16.38 10.84 -22.50
N TYR A 256 17.01 11.67 -21.66
CA TYR A 256 17.74 11.18 -20.47
C TYR A 256 16.86 10.44 -19.48
N LYS A 257 15.61 10.87 -19.28
CA LYS A 257 14.66 10.16 -18.42
C LYS A 257 14.30 8.79 -18.99
N GLU A 258 14.03 8.68 -20.29
CA GLU A 258 13.69 7.40 -20.93
C GLU A 258 14.87 6.43 -20.92
N ILE A 259 16.10 6.91 -21.15
CA ILE A 259 17.30 6.09 -21.01
C ILE A 259 17.44 5.59 -19.57
N LEU A 260 17.19 6.42 -18.55
CA LEU A 260 17.26 6.02 -17.14
C LEU A 260 16.29 4.88 -16.82
N ARG A 261 15.11 4.82 -17.44
CA ARG A 261 14.13 3.74 -17.24
C ARG A 261 14.68 2.35 -17.52
N ASN A 262 15.63 2.22 -18.43
CA ASN A 262 16.26 0.96 -18.76
C ASN A 262 17.24 0.45 -17.69
N LEU A 263 17.53 1.25 -16.64
CA LEU A 263 18.37 0.85 -15.52
C LEU A 263 17.87 -0.44 -14.85
N TRP A 264 16.57 -0.55 -14.66
CA TRP A 264 15.94 -1.70 -13.98
C TRP A 264 15.69 -2.91 -14.90
N LEU A 265 16.03 -2.82 -16.19
CA LEU A 265 16.02 -3.94 -17.13
C LEU A 265 17.35 -4.67 -17.19
N GLN A 266 18.34 -4.19 -16.44
CA GLN A 266 19.66 -4.83 -16.40
C GLN A 266 19.58 -6.15 -15.61
N LYS A 267 20.39 -7.14 -16.02
CA LYS A 267 20.33 -8.51 -15.48
C LYS A 267 20.81 -8.65 -14.04
N ASP A 268 21.70 -7.75 -13.59
CA ASP A 268 22.35 -7.79 -12.29
C ASP A 268 22.83 -6.40 -11.84
N GLU A 269 23.20 -6.28 -10.55
CA GLU A 269 23.69 -5.03 -9.96
C GLU A 269 24.97 -4.48 -10.62
N PRO A 270 25.99 -5.29 -10.97
CA PRO A 270 27.20 -4.81 -11.66
C PRO A 270 26.86 -4.20 -13.02
N THR A 271 26.03 -4.86 -13.82
CA THR A 271 25.61 -4.35 -15.13
C THR A 271 24.78 -3.09 -15.00
N ALA A 272 23.86 -3.03 -14.04
CA ALA A 272 23.07 -1.84 -13.74
C ALA A 272 23.96 -0.67 -13.26
N THR A 273 24.95 -0.95 -12.44
CA THR A 273 25.93 0.05 -11.97
C THR A 273 26.72 0.64 -13.12
N LYS A 274 27.20 -0.21 -14.04
CA LYS A 274 27.91 0.24 -15.25
C LYS A 274 27.00 1.09 -16.13
N TYR A 275 25.79 0.61 -16.40
CA TYR A 275 24.79 1.33 -17.18
C TYR A 275 24.50 2.72 -16.60
N PHE A 276 24.26 2.80 -15.29
CA PHE A 276 24.06 4.07 -14.61
C PHE A 276 25.25 5.01 -14.72
N ASN A 277 26.48 4.50 -14.55
CA ASN A 277 27.67 5.33 -14.63
C ASN A 277 27.88 5.91 -16.04
N ASP A 278 27.55 5.17 -17.10
CA ASP A 278 27.60 5.66 -18.47
C ASP A 278 26.52 6.71 -18.74
N TRP A 279 25.29 6.51 -18.22
CA TRP A 279 24.23 7.51 -18.23
C TRP A 279 24.63 8.75 -17.43
N TYR A 280 25.18 8.58 -16.23
CA TYR A 280 25.62 9.68 -15.37
C TYR A 280 26.63 10.57 -16.05
N LYS A 281 27.66 9.99 -16.71
CA LYS A 281 28.66 10.75 -17.44
C LYS A 281 28.03 11.65 -18.50
N ARG A 282 27.05 11.17 -19.25
CA ARG A 282 26.35 11.96 -20.26
C ARG A 282 25.56 13.10 -19.65
N VAL A 283 24.81 12.83 -18.57
CA VAL A 283 23.97 13.83 -17.92
C VAL A 283 24.77 14.93 -17.25
N ILE A 284 25.87 14.58 -16.55
CA ILE A 284 26.67 15.55 -15.79
C ILE A 284 27.38 16.57 -16.69
N HIS A 285 27.63 16.23 -17.94
CA HIS A 285 28.23 17.14 -18.91
C HIS A 285 27.16 17.91 -19.76
N SER A 286 25.89 17.69 -19.54
CA SER A 286 24.81 18.46 -20.18
C SER A 286 24.66 19.84 -19.56
N ASN A 287 23.93 20.75 -20.22
CA ASN A 287 23.57 22.07 -19.69
C ASN A 287 22.27 22.03 -18.82
N LEU A 288 21.78 20.84 -18.45
CA LEU A 288 20.50 20.62 -17.81
C LEU A 288 20.66 20.46 -16.28
N GLU A 289 20.81 21.57 -15.56
CA GLU A 289 21.02 21.53 -14.09
C GLU A 289 19.99 20.69 -13.30
N PRO A 290 18.67 20.70 -13.59
CA PRO A 290 17.72 19.81 -12.93
C PRO A 290 18.05 18.33 -13.12
N MET A 291 18.55 17.93 -14.30
CA MET A 291 18.95 16.56 -14.60
C MET A 291 20.27 16.19 -13.92
N LYS A 292 21.22 17.11 -13.81
CA LYS A 292 22.47 16.90 -13.04
C LYS A 292 22.18 16.69 -11.55
N THR A 293 21.25 17.48 -10.99
CA THR A 293 20.82 17.31 -9.61
C THR A 293 20.21 15.92 -9.38
N LEU A 294 19.31 15.48 -10.28
CA LEU A 294 18.76 14.13 -10.25
C LEU A 294 19.88 13.07 -10.30
N ALA A 295 20.80 13.21 -11.22
CA ALA A 295 21.90 12.26 -11.40
C ALA A 295 22.78 12.14 -10.14
N ARG A 296 23.12 13.24 -9.48
CA ARG A 296 23.86 13.25 -8.21
C ARG A 296 23.06 12.57 -7.10
N THR A 297 21.78 12.88 -6.97
CA THR A 297 20.88 12.26 -5.97
C THR A 297 20.79 10.74 -6.12
N ILE A 298 20.68 10.24 -7.36
CA ILE A 298 20.67 8.79 -7.61
C ILE A 298 22.06 8.19 -7.31
N LYS A 299 23.14 8.87 -7.70
CA LYS A 299 24.51 8.37 -7.49
C LYS A 299 24.83 8.16 -6.02
N GLU A 300 24.41 9.07 -5.14
CA GLU A 300 24.57 8.94 -3.68
C GLU A 300 23.89 7.70 -3.11
N ARG A 301 22.82 7.22 -3.76
CA ARG A 301 21.98 6.10 -3.33
C ARG A 301 22.05 4.91 -4.28
N LEU A 302 23.06 4.89 -5.19
CA LEU A 302 23.10 3.97 -6.32
C LEU A 302 23.01 2.51 -5.90
N LYS A 303 23.70 2.12 -4.82
CA LYS A 303 23.68 0.75 -4.29
C LYS A 303 22.26 0.26 -4.04
N ASN A 304 21.43 1.08 -3.38
CA ASN A 304 20.04 0.73 -3.06
C ASN A 304 19.09 0.87 -4.25
N VAL A 305 19.44 1.65 -5.28
CA VAL A 305 18.66 1.77 -6.52
C VAL A 305 18.87 0.56 -7.42
N VAL A 306 20.13 0.10 -7.56
CA VAL A 306 20.45 -1.07 -8.42
C VAL A 306 20.16 -2.40 -7.75
N SER A 307 20.01 -2.43 -6.41
CA SER A 307 19.62 -3.63 -5.65
C SER A 307 18.28 -4.22 -6.10
N TYR A 308 17.45 -3.41 -6.75
CA TYR A 308 16.26 -3.91 -7.46
C TYR A 308 16.59 -5.03 -8.46
N CYS A 309 17.70 -4.93 -9.19
CA CYS A 309 18.11 -5.94 -10.18
C CYS A 309 18.45 -7.31 -9.55
N LYS A 310 18.72 -7.32 -8.24
CA LYS A 310 18.92 -8.55 -7.45
C LYS A 310 17.62 -9.07 -6.84
N HIS A 311 16.86 -8.18 -6.20
CA HIS A 311 15.74 -8.58 -5.36
C HIS A 311 14.40 -8.63 -6.11
N GLY A 312 14.25 -7.86 -7.20
CA GLY A 312 13.04 -7.81 -8.03
C GLY A 312 11.79 -7.27 -7.33
N ILE A 313 11.94 -6.63 -6.17
CA ILE A 313 10.81 -6.11 -5.40
C ILE A 313 10.56 -4.63 -5.68
N THR A 314 9.28 -4.25 -5.61
CA THR A 314 8.85 -2.86 -5.69
C THR A 314 7.96 -2.54 -4.49
N ASN A 315 7.76 -1.25 -4.24
CA ASN A 315 6.80 -0.80 -3.22
C ASN A 315 5.34 -0.77 -3.74
N ALA A 316 5.08 -1.36 -4.92
CA ALA A 316 3.75 -1.34 -5.56
C ALA A 316 2.65 -1.96 -4.68
N VAL A 317 2.98 -3.01 -3.92
CA VAL A 317 2.06 -3.61 -2.94
C VAL A 317 1.73 -2.61 -1.84
N ALA A 318 2.74 -1.95 -1.27
CA ALA A 318 2.53 -0.91 -0.25
C ALA A 318 1.73 0.28 -0.82
N GLU A 319 1.97 0.69 -2.06
CA GLU A 319 1.17 1.73 -2.73
C GLU A 319 -0.29 1.30 -2.93
N GLY A 320 -0.53 0.05 -3.34
CA GLY A 320 -1.87 -0.55 -3.44
C GLY A 320 -2.57 -0.57 -2.09
N MET A 321 -1.88 -1.01 -1.04
CA MET A 321 -2.37 -1.01 0.34
C MET A 321 -2.66 0.42 0.83
N ASN A 322 -1.77 1.37 0.56
CA ASN A 322 -1.98 2.78 0.84
C ASN A 322 -3.23 3.34 0.16
N SER A 323 -3.50 2.92 -1.07
CA SER A 323 -4.72 3.31 -1.81
C SER A 323 -5.98 2.73 -1.15
N LYS A 324 -5.94 1.47 -0.71
CA LYS A 324 -7.02 0.82 0.06
C LYS A 324 -7.26 1.54 1.38
N ILE A 325 -6.21 1.83 2.16
CA ILE A 325 -6.28 2.58 3.42
C ILE A 325 -6.91 3.97 3.22
N MET A 326 -6.51 4.68 2.17
CA MET A 326 -7.09 5.98 1.86
C MET A 326 -8.55 5.90 1.40
N SER A 327 -8.95 4.83 0.73
CA SER A 327 -10.35 4.57 0.41
C SER A 327 -11.18 4.37 1.67
N ILE A 328 -10.71 3.55 2.61
CA ILE A 328 -11.35 3.33 3.92
C ILE A 328 -11.51 4.68 4.64
N LYS A 329 -10.44 5.46 4.74
CA LYS A 329 -10.45 6.78 5.38
C LYS A 329 -11.47 7.75 4.74
N ARG A 330 -11.54 7.80 3.39
CA ARG A 330 -12.47 8.68 2.67
C ARG A 330 -13.93 8.28 2.88
N ARG A 331 -14.24 6.98 2.88
CA ARG A 331 -15.62 6.46 3.05
C ARG A 331 -16.20 6.81 4.41
N VAL A 332 -15.39 6.95 5.45
CA VAL A 332 -15.86 7.34 6.80
C VAL A 332 -15.79 8.85 7.05
N GLY A 333 -15.42 9.65 6.05
CA GLY A 333 -15.23 11.10 6.22
C GLY A 333 -14.00 11.47 7.05
N GLY A 334 -13.04 10.54 7.23
CA GLY A 334 -11.86 10.68 8.08
C GLY A 334 -12.04 10.05 9.47
N PHE A 335 -10.92 9.90 10.17
CA PHE A 335 -10.89 9.46 11.57
C PHE A 335 -10.50 10.63 12.46
N ARG A 336 -11.17 10.78 13.61
CA ARG A 336 -10.83 11.80 14.61
C ARG A 336 -9.69 11.36 15.52
N ASN A 337 -9.57 10.05 15.73
CA ASN A 337 -8.57 9.42 16.59
C ASN A 337 -7.63 8.55 15.75
N ILE A 338 -6.32 8.72 15.98
CA ILE A 338 -5.28 7.97 15.27
C ILE A 338 -5.29 6.48 15.62
N GLU A 339 -5.63 6.13 16.86
CA GLU A 339 -5.73 4.72 17.29
C GLU A 339 -6.88 4.01 16.57
N ASN A 340 -8.02 4.69 16.40
CA ASN A 340 -9.13 4.15 15.61
C ASN A 340 -8.73 3.97 14.12
N PHE A 341 -7.90 4.86 13.60
CA PHE A 341 -7.38 4.70 12.25
C PHE A 341 -6.46 3.48 12.12
N LYS A 342 -5.55 3.29 13.06
CA LYS A 342 -4.67 2.10 13.12
C LYS A 342 -5.49 0.80 13.27
N THR A 343 -6.49 0.82 14.15
CA THR A 343 -7.38 -0.34 14.36
C THR A 343 -8.12 -0.70 13.07
N ALA A 344 -8.67 0.30 12.37
CA ALA A 344 -9.31 0.07 11.07
C ALA A 344 -8.34 -0.47 10.02
N ILE A 345 -7.08 0.02 9.98
CA ILE A 345 -6.07 -0.52 9.08
C ILE A 345 -5.84 -2.00 9.35
N PHE A 346 -5.64 -2.41 10.61
CA PHE A 346 -5.45 -3.81 10.95
C PHE A 346 -6.67 -4.67 10.64
N PHE A 347 -7.88 -4.15 10.86
CA PHE A 347 -9.12 -4.87 10.53
C PHE A 347 -9.23 -5.19 9.04
N TYR A 348 -8.98 -4.21 8.16
CA TYR A 348 -9.18 -4.37 6.71
C TYR A 348 -7.92 -4.81 5.94
N CYS A 349 -6.76 -4.62 6.54
CA CYS A 349 -5.47 -4.77 5.84
C CYS A 349 -4.44 -5.62 6.61
N GLY A 350 -4.73 -6.05 7.83
CA GLY A 350 -3.78 -6.79 8.67
C GLY A 350 -3.69 -8.30 8.39
N GLY A 351 -4.57 -8.86 7.54
CA GLY A 351 -4.60 -10.31 7.30
C GLY A 351 -4.88 -11.12 8.56
N LEU A 352 -5.68 -10.59 9.49
CA LEU A 352 -5.92 -11.16 10.81
C LEU A 352 -7.04 -12.22 10.77
N ASP A 353 -6.90 -13.27 11.58
CA ASP A 353 -8.00 -14.17 11.93
C ASP A 353 -8.94 -13.46 12.93
N LEU A 354 -9.98 -12.81 12.38
CA LEU A 354 -10.90 -11.95 13.13
C LEU A 354 -12.06 -12.74 13.78
N ASP A 355 -12.26 -14.00 13.38
CA ASP A 355 -13.44 -14.78 13.75
C ASP A 355 -13.50 -15.04 15.26
N PRO A 356 -14.67 -14.83 15.89
CA PRO A 356 -14.89 -15.27 17.26
C PRO A 356 -14.99 -16.81 17.31
N ARG A 357 -14.33 -17.42 18.29
CA ARG A 357 -14.35 -18.86 18.57
C ARG A 357 -14.77 -19.09 19.99
#